data_e6f7b4e4ecb80254427caa4b3fc2a242
#
_entry.id   e6f7b4e4ecb80254427caa4b3fc2a242
#
_cell.length_a   1.000
_cell.length_b   1.000
_cell.length_c   1.000
_cell.angle_alpha   90.00
_cell.angle_beta   90.00
_cell.angle_gamma   90.00
#
_symmetry.space_group_name_H-M   'P 1'
#
loop_
_entity.id
_entity.type
_entity.pdbx_description
1 polymer ?
#
loop_
_entity_poly.entity_id
_entity_poly.type
_entity_poly.pdbx_seq_one_letter_code
_entity_poly.pdbx_strand_id
1 'polypeptide(L)'
;MLRLRNPENNPAGIQMRLGFEGFMQYRSEEHKDWTIHDIVLHKEDTDGNRRMLDAFFKEHPQAVLGAVFNSRVYQVANYLHEKGQKLAGLVGYDLLHKNTEFLKTGEVTFLIGQRPGLQGYCGVKTLCNHVVFKRPVTAVKYMPIDILMKENIDFYFEFE
;
A
#
# COMPACT_ATOMS: atom_id res chain seq x y z
N MET A 1 7.80 5.69 -11.04
CA MET A 1 7.02 5.19 -9.88
C MET A 1 7.16 3.68 -9.80
N LEU A 2 7.36 3.17 -8.61
CA LEU A 2 7.52 1.73 -8.32
C LEU A 2 6.15 1.09 -8.02
N ARG A 3 5.78 0.00 -8.71
CA ARG A 3 4.59 -0.77 -8.44
C ARG A 3 4.92 -2.23 -8.15
N LEU A 4 4.41 -2.76 -7.04
CA LEU A 4 4.36 -4.20 -6.79
C LEU A 4 3.12 -4.82 -7.42
N ARG A 5 3.30 -5.72 -8.37
CA ARG A 5 2.22 -6.44 -9.05
C ARG A 5 1.97 -7.79 -8.38
N ASN A 6 0.69 -8.10 -8.10
CA ASN A 6 0.26 -9.46 -7.77
C ASN A 6 -0.50 -10.01 -8.99
N PRO A 7 -0.07 -11.11 -9.61
CA PRO A 7 -0.68 -11.62 -10.85
C PRO A 7 -2.03 -12.33 -10.64
N GLU A 8 -2.50 -12.49 -9.42
CA GLU A 8 -3.67 -13.32 -9.13
C GLU A 8 -4.99 -12.54 -9.18
N ASN A 9 -6.01 -13.14 -9.82
CA ASN A 9 -7.41 -12.69 -9.83
C ASN A 9 -8.12 -12.94 -8.49
N ASN A 10 -7.49 -12.55 -7.38
CA ASN A 10 -8.07 -12.64 -6.04
C ASN A 10 -8.57 -11.26 -5.55
N PRO A 11 -9.36 -11.18 -4.48
CA PRO A 11 -9.88 -9.91 -3.94
C PRO A 11 -8.77 -8.87 -3.65
N ALA A 12 -7.61 -9.30 -3.17
CA ALA A 12 -6.47 -8.41 -2.93
C ALA A 12 -5.90 -7.84 -4.24
N GLY A 13 -5.86 -8.64 -5.32
CA GLY A 13 -5.47 -8.19 -6.64
C GLY A 13 -6.44 -7.15 -7.22
N ILE A 14 -7.75 -7.30 -6.96
CA ILE A 14 -8.77 -6.32 -7.36
C ILE A 14 -8.54 -4.97 -6.64
N GLN A 15 -8.32 -4.99 -5.34
CA GLN A 15 -8.04 -3.77 -4.56
C GLN A 15 -6.77 -3.04 -5.03
N MET A 16 -5.69 -3.78 -5.27
CA MET A 16 -4.46 -3.22 -5.83
C MET A 16 -4.68 -2.57 -7.19
N ARG A 17 -5.48 -3.23 -8.05
CA ARG A 17 -5.84 -2.70 -9.37
C ARG A 17 -6.63 -1.39 -9.25
N LEU A 18 -7.67 -1.36 -8.43
CA LEU A 18 -8.49 -0.17 -8.21
C LEU A 18 -7.65 1.00 -7.65
N GLY A 19 -6.77 0.75 -6.70
CA GLY A 19 -5.84 1.75 -6.19
C GLY A 19 -4.90 2.30 -7.27
N PHE A 20 -4.38 1.43 -8.13
CA PHE A 20 -3.56 1.85 -9.26
C PHE A 20 -4.35 2.61 -10.32
N GLU A 21 -5.55 2.16 -10.67
CA GLU A 21 -6.45 2.85 -11.61
C GLU A 21 -6.76 4.27 -11.12
N GLY A 22 -7.11 4.44 -9.84
CA GLY A 22 -7.32 5.77 -9.24
C GLY A 22 -6.08 6.66 -9.29
N PHE A 23 -4.89 6.10 -9.02
CA PHE A 23 -3.63 6.82 -9.18
C PHE A 23 -3.40 7.24 -10.64
N MET A 24 -3.64 6.36 -11.61
CA MET A 24 -3.47 6.66 -13.04
C MET A 24 -4.48 7.69 -13.53
N GLN A 25 -5.71 7.69 -12.99
CA GLN A 25 -6.70 8.71 -13.27
C GLN A 25 -6.20 10.07 -12.79
N TYR A 26 -5.81 10.20 -11.51
CA TYR A 26 -5.26 11.44 -10.97
C TYR A 26 -4.04 11.93 -11.77
N ARG A 27 -3.12 11.03 -12.11
CA ARG A 27 -1.96 11.36 -12.95
C ARG A 27 -2.40 11.92 -14.31
N SER A 28 -3.42 11.36 -14.95
CA SER A 28 -3.88 11.82 -16.27
C SER A 28 -4.55 13.18 -16.23
N GLU A 29 -5.14 13.54 -15.10
CA GLU A 29 -5.83 14.81 -14.89
C GLU A 29 -4.87 15.93 -14.50
N GLU A 30 -3.99 15.67 -13.51
CA GLU A 30 -3.21 16.69 -12.83
C GLU A 30 -1.69 16.66 -13.14
N HIS A 31 -1.14 15.49 -13.52
CA HIS A 31 0.30 15.27 -13.64
C HIS A 31 0.67 14.47 -14.89
N LYS A 32 0.28 14.96 -16.07
CA LYS A 32 0.51 14.28 -17.37
C LYS A 32 1.98 14.10 -17.72
N ASP A 33 2.85 14.94 -17.17
CA ASP A 33 4.29 14.93 -17.34
C ASP A 33 5.03 13.84 -16.54
N TRP A 34 4.34 13.19 -15.56
CA TRP A 34 4.97 12.15 -14.78
C TRP A 34 5.24 10.90 -15.61
N THR A 35 6.48 10.47 -15.65
CA THR A 35 6.87 9.18 -16.19
C THR A 35 6.69 8.10 -15.12
N ILE A 36 5.97 7.03 -15.45
CA ILE A 36 5.68 5.92 -14.56
C ILE A 36 6.44 4.69 -15.00
N HIS A 37 7.20 4.13 -14.08
CA HIS A 37 7.90 2.86 -14.25
C HIS A 37 7.26 1.80 -13.36
N ASP A 38 6.96 0.64 -13.93
CA ASP A 38 6.32 -0.46 -13.23
C ASP A 38 7.35 -1.55 -12.94
N ILE A 39 7.55 -1.88 -11.66
CA ILE A 39 8.45 -2.94 -11.24
C ILE A 39 7.64 -4.03 -10.57
N VAL A 40 7.87 -5.28 -10.98
CA VAL A 40 7.24 -6.45 -10.38
C VAL A 40 8.20 -7.09 -9.40
N LEU A 41 7.93 -6.94 -8.10
CA LEU A 41 8.68 -7.63 -7.06
C LEU A 41 7.98 -8.94 -6.66
N HIS A 42 8.76 -10.00 -6.45
CA HIS A 42 8.27 -11.31 -6.09
C HIS A 42 8.22 -11.50 -4.57
N LYS A 43 7.23 -12.28 -4.10
CA LYS A 43 6.95 -12.42 -2.66
C LYS A 43 8.12 -13.00 -1.87
N GLU A 44 8.80 -13.98 -2.44
CA GLU A 44 9.76 -14.83 -1.73
C GLU A 44 11.19 -14.74 -2.30
N ASP A 45 11.37 -13.95 -3.36
CA ASP A 45 12.68 -13.77 -4.00
C ASP A 45 13.33 -12.45 -3.59
N THR A 46 13.85 -12.40 -2.39
CA THR A 46 14.52 -11.19 -1.86
C THR A 46 15.71 -10.78 -2.70
N ASP A 47 16.54 -11.74 -3.13
CA ASP A 47 17.75 -11.45 -3.91
C ASP A 47 17.41 -11.01 -5.34
N GLY A 48 16.40 -11.61 -5.96
CA GLY A 48 15.88 -11.18 -7.25
C GLY A 48 15.30 -9.78 -7.18
N ASN A 49 14.51 -9.49 -6.16
CA ASN A 49 13.96 -8.16 -5.92
C ASN A 49 15.07 -7.11 -5.76
N ARG A 50 16.13 -7.45 -5.02
CA ARG A 50 17.29 -6.57 -4.83
C ARG A 50 17.98 -6.25 -6.16
N ARG A 51 18.26 -7.28 -6.98
CA ARG A 51 18.85 -7.09 -8.31
C ARG A 51 17.97 -6.22 -9.23
N MET A 52 16.65 -6.42 -9.18
CA MET A 52 15.70 -5.61 -9.96
C MET A 52 15.71 -4.15 -9.51
N LEU A 53 15.73 -3.89 -8.20
CA LEU A 53 15.81 -2.54 -7.66
C LEU A 53 17.17 -1.89 -7.98
N ASP A 54 18.28 -2.62 -7.89
CA ASP A 54 19.62 -2.14 -8.30
C ASP A 54 19.63 -1.73 -9.78
N ALA A 55 19.08 -2.56 -10.66
CA ALA A 55 18.98 -2.25 -12.09
C ALA A 55 18.10 -1.03 -12.33
N PHE A 56 16.94 -0.97 -11.67
CA PHE A 56 16.01 0.14 -11.81
C PHE A 56 16.62 1.49 -11.39
N PHE A 57 17.19 1.58 -10.20
CA PHE A 57 17.76 2.84 -9.72
C PHE A 57 19.05 3.25 -10.46
N LYS A 58 19.75 2.28 -11.05
CA LYS A 58 20.85 2.58 -11.97
C LYS A 58 20.39 3.22 -13.28
N GLU A 59 19.27 2.74 -13.84
CA GLU A 59 18.67 3.26 -15.08
C GLU A 59 17.87 4.56 -14.83
N HIS A 60 17.26 4.67 -13.65
CA HIS A 60 16.37 5.77 -13.29
C HIS A 60 16.80 6.47 -11.99
N PRO A 61 18.00 7.07 -11.93
CA PRO A 61 18.51 7.74 -10.72
C PRO A 61 17.67 8.97 -10.32
N GLN A 62 16.86 9.50 -11.24
CA GLN A 62 15.94 10.61 -11.03
C GLN A 62 14.58 10.19 -10.46
N ALA A 63 14.36 8.91 -10.19
CA ALA A 63 13.11 8.47 -9.58
C ALA A 63 12.95 9.08 -8.19
N VAL A 64 11.89 9.85 -7.98
CA VAL A 64 11.66 10.62 -6.74
C VAL A 64 10.51 10.11 -5.89
N LEU A 65 9.55 9.39 -6.50
CA LEU A 65 8.36 8.90 -5.82
C LEU A 65 8.20 7.39 -6.02
N GLY A 66 7.78 6.70 -4.97
CA GLY A 66 7.42 5.29 -5.00
C GLY A 66 6.02 5.05 -4.43
N ALA A 67 5.24 4.16 -5.05
CA ALA A 67 3.98 3.71 -4.52
C ALA A 67 3.88 2.18 -4.60
N VAL A 68 3.55 1.56 -3.48
CA VAL A 68 3.42 0.12 -3.33
C VAL A 68 1.98 -0.18 -2.94
N PHE A 69 1.19 -0.70 -3.88
CA PHE A 69 -0.27 -0.92 -3.71
C PHE A 69 -0.61 -2.22 -2.93
N ASN A 70 0.31 -2.67 -2.09
CA ASN A 70 0.10 -3.80 -1.18
C ASN A 70 0.87 -3.58 0.14
N SER A 71 0.76 -4.55 1.05
CA SER A 71 1.38 -4.51 2.39
C SER A 71 2.91 -4.63 2.44
N ARG A 72 3.62 -4.58 1.31
CA ARG A 72 5.07 -4.90 1.26
C ARG A 72 5.96 -3.70 0.98
N VAL A 73 5.54 -2.51 1.30
CA VAL A 73 6.36 -1.30 1.14
C VAL A 73 7.69 -1.42 1.91
N TYR A 74 7.72 -2.19 3.01
CA TYR A 74 8.92 -2.46 3.79
C TYR A 74 10.05 -3.08 2.96
N GLN A 75 9.77 -3.83 1.89
CA GLN A 75 10.83 -4.39 1.04
C GLN A 75 11.59 -3.30 0.29
N VAL A 76 10.87 -2.31 -0.23
CA VAL A 76 11.47 -1.15 -0.90
C VAL A 76 12.15 -0.25 0.12
N ALA A 77 11.50 0.02 1.25
CA ALA A 77 12.06 0.83 2.33
C ALA A 77 13.37 0.26 2.87
N ASN A 78 13.41 -1.06 3.12
CA ASN A 78 14.63 -1.74 3.57
C ASN A 78 15.77 -1.65 2.54
N TYR A 79 15.46 -1.86 1.26
CA TYR A 79 16.44 -1.71 0.19
C TYR A 79 17.02 -0.29 0.16
N LEU A 80 16.17 0.74 0.20
CA LEU A 80 16.60 2.14 0.20
C LEU A 80 17.46 2.47 1.42
N HIS A 81 17.05 1.99 2.60
CA HIS A 81 17.80 2.14 3.85
C HIS A 81 19.21 1.54 3.76
N GLU A 82 19.33 0.29 3.28
CA GLU A 82 20.61 -0.39 3.12
C GLU A 82 21.55 0.29 2.11
N LYS A 83 20.97 0.95 1.09
CA LYS A 83 21.74 1.68 0.07
C LYS A 83 22.05 3.12 0.47
N GLY A 84 21.54 3.60 1.61
CA GLY A 84 21.65 5.00 1.99
C GLY A 84 20.95 5.95 1.01
N GLN A 85 19.93 5.44 0.29
CA GLN A 85 19.14 6.19 -0.69
C GLN A 85 17.80 6.60 -0.09
N LYS A 86 17.23 7.69 -0.56
CA LYS A 86 15.93 8.17 -0.12
C LYS A 86 15.12 8.69 -1.30
N LEU A 87 13.85 8.29 -1.36
CA LEU A 87 12.87 8.91 -2.24
C LEU A 87 12.27 10.14 -1.55
N ALA A 88 11.81 11.11 -2.33
CA ALA A 88 11.06 12.26 -1.80
C ALA A 88 9.70 11.83 -1.22
N GLY A 89 9.13 10.74 -1.73
CA GLY A 89 7.94 10.12 -1.18
C GLY A 89 7.88 8.62 -1.47
N LEU A 90 7.63 7.81 -0.44
CA LEU A 90 7.33 6.39 -0.56
C LEU A 90 6.02 6.09 0.16
N VAL A 91 5.06 5.57 -0.58
CA VAL A 91 3.70 5.29 -0.11
C VAL A 91 3.45 3.79 -0.10
N GLY A 92 2.80 3.31 0.94
CA GLY A 92 2.43 1.92 1.06
C GLY A 92 1.04 1.70 1.65
N TYR A 93 0.67 0.44 1.79
CA TYR A 93 -0.57 -0.01 2.39
C TYR A 93 -0.29 -0.88 3.60
N ASP A 94 -1.26 -0.91 4.49
CA ASP A 94 -1.33 -1.76 5.69
C ASP A 94 -0.28 -1.45 6.77
N LEU A 95 -0.71 -1.65 8.01
CA LEU A 95 0.05 -1.33 9.22
C LEU A 95 0.82 -2.54 9.75
N LEU A 96 1.49 -3.28 8.86
CA LEU A 96 2.42 -4.31 9.31
C LEU A 96 3.52 -3.68 10.16
N HIS A 97 3.98 -4.38 11.18
CA HIS A 97 5.03 -3.91 12.10
C HIS A 97 6.23 -3.31 11.35
N LYS A 98 6.75 -4.01 10.34
CA LYS A 98 7.85 -3.51 9.51
C LYS A 98 7.52 -2.23 8.74
N ASN A 99 6.27 -2.08 8.27
CA ASN A 99 5.85 -0.87 7.57
C ASN A 99 5.80 0.32 8.53
N THR A 100 5.27 0.11 9.75
CA THR A 100 5.19 1.15 10.77
C THR A 100 6.55 1.56 11.32
N GLU A 101 7.51 0.64 11.41
CA GLU A 101 8.90 0.98 11.74
C GLU A 101 9.50 1.93 10.70
N PHE A 102 9.42 1.61 9.42
CA PHE A 102 9.92 2.48 8.34
C PHE A 102 9.14 3.78 8.19
N LEU A 103 7.86 3.81 8.60
CA LEU A 103 7.10 5.05 8.70
C LEU A 103 7.66 5.96 9.80
N LYS A 104 7.94 5.41 10.99
CA LYS A 104 8.47 6.15 12.14
C LYS A 104 9.88 6.70 11.90
N THR A 105 10.70 5.94 11.19
CA THR A 105 12.08 6.35 10.83
C THR A 105 12.12 7.26 9.60
N GLY A 106 11.03 7.36 8.85
CA GLY A 106 10.83 8.32 7.75
C GLY A 106 11.32 7.85 6.38
N GLU A 107 11.59 6.56 6.19
CA GLU A 107 11.81 5.94 4.88
C GLU A 107 10.48 5.80 4.11
N VAL A 108 9.40 5.49 4.81
CA VAL A 108 8.04 5.54 4.28
C VAL A 108 7.41 6.87 4.66
N THR A 109 6.81 7.54 3.68
CA THR A 109 6.21 8.87 3.88
C THR A 109 4.83 8.77 4.50
N PHE A 110 3.99 7.86 3.97
CA PHE A 110 2.70 7.55 4.58
C PHE A 110 2.22 6.14 4.23
N LEU A 111 1.36 5.62 5.08
CA LEU A 111 0.67 4.35 4.92
C LEU A 111 -0.84 4.56 4.79
N ILE A 112 -1.47 3.76 3.95
CA ILE A 112 -2.92 3.69 3.84
C ILE A 112 -3.41 2.56 4.76
N GLY A 113 -4.04 2.94 5.85
CA GLY A 113 -4.67 2.02 6.80
C GLY A 113 -6.07 1.63 6.35
N GLN A 114 -6.40 0.35 6.41
CA GLN A 114 -7.67 -0.20 5.91
C GLN A 114 -8.61 -0.69 7.01
N ARG A 115 -8.26 -0.53 8.27
CA ARG A 115 -9.05 -0.95 9.45
C ARG A 115 -9.52 -2.41 9.38
N PRO A 116 -8.62 -3.41 9.31
CA PRO A 116 -9.00 -4.81 9.14
C PRO A 116 -9.89 -5.33 10.29
N GLY A 117 -9.68 -4.90 11.52
CA GLY A 117 -10.53 -5.23 12.67
C GLY A 117 -11.97 -4.76 12.47
N LEU A 118 -12.15 -3.51 12.05
CA LEU A 118 -13.49 -2.96 11.76
C LEU A 118 -14.15 -3.66 10.57
N GLN A 119 -13.38 -4.01 9.53
CA GLN A 119 -13.90 -4.80 8.41
C GLN A 119 -14.42 -6.17 8.87
N GLY A 120 -13.63 -6.88 9.67
CA GLY A 120 -14.03 -8.17 10.25
C GLY A 120 -15.30 -8.05 11.11
N TYR A 121 -15.34 -7.09 12.03
CA TYR A 121 -16.52 -6.80 12.85
C TYR A 121 -17.76 -6.52 12.01
N CYS A 122 -17.65 -5.62 11.04
CA CYS A 122 -18.77 -5.27 10.15
C CYS A 122 -19.23 -6.46 9.32
N GLY A 123 -18.31 -7.30 8.83
CA GLY A 123 -18.63 -8.52 8.10
C GLY A 123 -19.46 -9.49 8.93
N VAL A 124 -19.01 -9.83 10.12
CA VAL A 124 -19.72 -10.73 11.04
C VAL A 124 -21.08 -10.16 11.44
N LYS A 125 -21.13 -8.87 11.79
CA LYS A 125 -22.38 -8.19 12.15
C LYS A 125 -23.39 -8.20 11.00
N THR A 126 -22.94 -7.94 9.78
CA THR A 126 -23.81 -7.96 8.59
C THR A 126 -24.34 -9.35 8.33
N LEU A 127 -23.48 -10.39 8.42
CA LEU A 127 -23.88 -11.78 8.27
C LEU A 127 -24.91 -12.19 9.33
N CYS A 128 -24.69 -11.83 10.59
CA CYS A 128 -25.62 -12.09 11.68
C CYS A 128 -26.98 -11.41 11.43
N ASN A 129 -26.99 -10.15 11.04
CA ASN A 129 -28.22 -9.44 10.69
C ASN A 129 -28.99 -10.13 9.57
N HIS A 130 -28.32 -10.64 8.55
CA HIS A 130 -28.97 -11.31 7.43
C HIS A 130 -29.46 -12.71 7.80
N VAL A 131 -28.57 -13.53 8.38
CA VAL A 131 -28.87 -14.97 8.61
C VAL A 131 -29.79 -15.17 9.80
N VAL A 132 -29.51 -14.50 10.94
CA VAL A 132 -30.25 -14.70 12.19
C VAL A 132 -31.50 -13.81 12.22
N PHE A 133 -31.34 -12.52 11.98
CA PHE A 133 -32.44 -11.56 12.14
C PHE A 133 -33.25 -11.33 10.85
N LYS A 134 -32.88 -12.01 9.74
CA LYS A 134 -33.57 -11.90 8.42
C LYS A 134 -33.72 -10.45 7.93
N ARG A 135 -32.80 -9.57 8.33
CA ARG A 135 -32.81 -8.17 7.92
C ARG A 135 -32.18 -8.02 6.53
N PRO A 136 -32.68 -7.09 5.70
CA PRO A 136 -32.03 -6.77 4.44
C PRO A 136 -30.64 -6.16 4.71
N VAL A 137 -29.67 -6.52 3.88
CA VAL A 137 -28.30 -5.99 3.96
C VAL A 137 -27.85 -5.50 2.59
N THR A 138 -26.99 -4.49 2.57
CA THR A 138 -26.40 -4.01 1.33
C THR A 138 -25.36 -5.00 0.82
N ALA A 139 -25.33 -5.22 -0.50
CA ALA A 139 -24.39 -6.14 -1.14
C ALA A 139 -22.92 -5.66 -1.00
N VAL A 140 -22.70 -4.36 -0.98
CA VAL A 140 -21.37 -3.73 -0.87
C VAL A 140 -21.40 -2.66 0.20
N LYS A 141 -20.39 -2.69 1.09
CA LYS A 141 -20.16 -1.66 2.09
C LYS A 141 -18.72 -1.16 1.97
N TYR A 142 -18.57 0.09 1.59
CA TYR A 142 -17.26 0.75 1.60
C TYR A 142 -16.85 1.12 3.03
N MET A 143 -15.59 0.85 3.33
CA MET A 143 -15.00 1.21 4.61
C MET A 143 -14.13 2.46 4.46
N PRO A 144 -14.04 3.31 5.48
CA PRO A 144 -13.10 4.43 5.47
C PRO A 144 -11.66 3.90 5.42
N ILE A 145 -10.80 4.68 4.80
CA ILE A 145 -9.36 4.50 4.79
C ILE A 145 -8.70 5.62 5.61
N ASP A 146 -7.58 5.31 6.25
CA ASP A 146 -6.82 6.29 7.02
C ASP A 146 -5.49 6.57 6.33
N ILE A 147 -5.10 7.84 6.28
CA ILE A 147 -3.76 8.24 5.85
C ILE A 147 -2.92 8.45 7.11
N LEU A 148 -1.91 7.59 7.27
CA LEU A 148 -1.09 7.55 8.45
C LEU A 148 0.34 7.96 8.12
N MET A 149 0.83 8.92 8.89
CA MET A 149 2.18 9.47 8.83
C MET A 149 2.86 9.27 10.19
N LYS A 150 4.17 9.51 10.25
CA LYS A 150 4.92 9.40 11.51
C LYS A 150 4.35 10.27 12.64
N GLU A 151 3.69 11.38 12.29
CA GLU A 151 3.13 12.33 13.22
C GLU A 151 1.82 11.85 13.87
N ASN A 152 1.09 10.92 13.25
CA ASN A 152 -0.22 10.48 13.75
C ASN A 152 -0.33 8.97 14.01
N ILE A 153 0.68 8.18 13.64
CA ILE A 153 0.61 6.72 13.75
C ILE A 153 0.46 6.22 15.19
N ASP A 154 1.10 6.89 16.17
CA ASP A 154 1.02 6.45 17.56
C ASP A 154 -0.40 6.65 18.12
N PHE A 155 -1.09 7.71 17.75
CA PHE A 155 -2.48 7.96 18.15
C PHE A 155 -3.47 6.96 17.53
N TYR A 156 -3.16 6.40 16.37
CA TYR A 156 -4.02 5.44 15.71
C TYR A 156 -4.22 4.16 16.52
N PHE A 157 -3.16 3.66 17.16
CA PHE A 157 -3.20 2.43 17.96
C PHE A 157 -3.80 2.62 19.36
N GLU A 158 -3.95 3.86 19.86
CA GLU A 158 -4.57 4.13 21.15
C GLU A 158 -6.09 3.99 21.12
N PHE A 159 -6.72 3.95 19.94
CA PHE A 159 -8.17 3.95 19.75
C PHE A 159 -8.72 2.68 19.04
N GLU A 160 -7.90 1.65 18.83
CA GLU A 160 -8.33 0.32 18.37
C GLU A 160 -8.51 -0.61 19.57
#